data_e7fc3e7f3211f528002cdf457e01953b
#
_entry.id   e7fc3e7f3211f528002cdf457e01953b
#
_cell.length_a   1.000
_cell.length_b   1.000
_cell.length_c   1.000
_cell.angle_alpha   90.00
_cell.angle_beta   90.00
_cell.angle_gamma   90.00
#
_symmetry.space_group_name_H-M   'P 1'
#
loop_
_entity.id
_entity.type
_entity.pdbx_description
1 polymer ?
#
loop_
_entity_poly.entity_id
_entity_poly.type
_entity_poly.pdbx_seq_one_letter_code
_entity_poly.pdbx_strand_id
1 'polypeptide(L)'
;HNNHHAFATSARLSNKWYEFDIGWLYICILQVFGLAKVKKTAPKLRMNKQKDCCDLDTLQAVISHRYEVLAKYTKSLQQAFTKEMDGLKGAIAEYDIDKSTLKRWVMADSRTLQAHEKEKLSQVLSSAQARELDKMYVMREELIGIWQRSTASTEELVKQLEDWCKRAEESGIEVLRTFSQSLRCYA
;
A
#
# COMPACT_ATOMS: atom_id res chain seq x y z
N HIS A 1 14.24 4.44 9.61
CA HIS A 1 13.60 5.76 9.73
C HIS A 1 12.10 5.75 9.40
N ASN A 2 11.66 4.91 8.47
CA ASN A 2 10.24 4.81 8.08
C ASN A 2 9.31 4.26 9.18
N ASN A 3 9.82 3.43 10.10
CA ASN A 3 9.00 2.83 11.15
C ASN A 3 8.55 3.84 12.22
N HIS A 4 9.39 4.82 12.55
CA HIS A 4 9.05 5.86 13.51
C HIS A 4 7.85 6.70 13.04
N HIS A 5 7.75 6.99 11.74
CA HIS A 5 6.62 7.72 11.18
C HIS A 5 5.33 6.88 11.13
N ALA A 6 5.45 5.56 11.00
CA ALA A 6 4.29 4.66 10.99
C ALA A 6 3.71 4.41 12.39
N PHE A 7 4.58 4.35 13.41
CA PHE A 7 4.21 4.01 14.79
C PHE A 7 4.90 4.95 15.81
N ALA A 8 4.59 6.24 15.73
CA ALA A 8 5.22 7.28 16.55
C ALA A 8 5.10 7.05 18.06
N THR A 9 4.11 6.27 18.52
CA THR A 9 3.88 5.94 19.93
C THR A 9 4.53 4.63 20.38
N SER A 10 5.22 3.91 19.50
CA SER A 10 5.89 2.65 19.82
C SER A 10 7.21 2.90 20.55
N ALA A 11 7.44 2.18 21.64
CA ALA A 11 8.71 2.18 22.34
C ALA A 11 9.84 1.49 21.54
N ARG A 12 9.48 0.64 20.56
CA ARG A 12 10.40 -0.02 19.66
C ARG A 12 10.34 0.67 18.29
N LEU A 13 11.49 1.18 17.84
CA LEU A 13 11.62 1.89 16.58
C LEU A 13 11.96 0.97 15.38
N SER A 14 12.59 -0.18 15.63
CA SER A 14 12.89 -1.18 14.61
C SER A 14 11.80 -2.26 14.54
N ASN A 15 11.33 -2.59 13.31
CA ASN A 15 10.39 -3.70 13.09
C ASN A 15 11.05 -4.93 12.48
N LYS A 16 12.21 -4.76 11.85
CA LYS A 16 12.90 -5.85 11.17
C LYS A 16 13.99 -6.42 12.08
N TRP A 17 14.21 -7.73 12.01
CA TRP A 17 15.17 -8.43 12.86
C TRP A 17 16.63 -7.99 12.66
N TYR A 18 16.95 -7.44 11.47
CA TYR A 18 18.29 -6.95 11.11
C TYR A 18 18.51 -5.46 11.41
N GLU A 19 17.49 -4.76 11.89
CA GLU A 19 17.60 -3.35 12.29
C GLU A 19 17.98 -3.31 13.77
N PHE A 20 19.19 -2.86 14.04
CA PHE A 20 19.64 -2.68 15.42
C PHE A 20 19.06 -1.42 16.03
N ASP A 21 18.24 -1.58 17.07
CA ASP A 21 17.58 -0.50 17.80
C ASP A 21 18.24 -0.34 19.18
N ILE A 22 19.19 0.59 19.26
CA ILE A 22 19.92 0.89 20.50
C ILE A 22 18.95 1.33 21.61
N GLY A 23 17.95 2.16 21.28
CA GLY A 23 16.95 2.62 22.24
C GLY A 23 16.14 1.46 22.83
N TRP A 24 15.73 0.52 21.98
CA TRP A 24 15.04 -0.68 22.42
C TRP A 24 15.92 -1.58 23.29
N LEU A 25 17.21 -1.73 22.95
CA LEU A 25 18.15 -2.48 23.76
C LEU A 25 18.25 -1.90 25.18
N TYR A 26 18.40 -0.58 25.35
CA TYR A 26 18.42 0.07 26.65
C TYR A 26 17.12 -0.14 27.43
N ILE A 27 15.96 -0.03 26.75
CA ILE A 27 14.67 -0.27 27.39
C ILE A 27 14.57 -1.72 27.88
N CYS A 28 15.03 -2.69 27.11
CA CYS A 28 15.05 -4.10 27.53
C CYS A 28 15.96 -4.33 28.75
N ILE A 29 17.15 -3.73 28.79
CA ILE A 29 18.06 -3.80 29.93
C ILE A 29 17.40 -3.21 31.19
N LEU A 30 16.82 -2.01 31.09
CA LEU A 30 16.11 -1.36 32.17
C LEU A 30 14.90 -2.14 32.68
N GLN A 31 14.19 -2.87 31.76
CA GLN A 31 13.10 -3.75 32.16
C GLN A 31 13.56 -4.93 32.99
N VAL A 32 14.73 -5.53 32.68
CA VAL A 32 15.30 -6.64 33.47
C VAL A 32 15.59 -6.18 34.90
N PHE A 33 16.02 -4.94 35.07
CA PHE A 33 16.27 -4.35 36.40
C PHE A 33 15.01 -3.75 37.07
N GLY A 34 13.84 -3.89 36.44
CA GLY A 34 12.58 -3.34 36.97
C GLY A 34 12.48 -1.81 36.92
N LEU A 35 13.42 -1.14 36.24
CA LEU A 35 13.51 0.33 36.16
C LEU A 35 12.67 0.93 35.03
N ALA A 36 12.18 0.12 34.07
CA ALA A 36 11.33 0.56 32.99
C ALA A 36 10.16 -0.40 32.75
N LYS A 37 9.02 0.16 32.34
CA LYS A 37 7.85 -0.61 31.88
C LYS A 37 7.44 -0.15 30.49
N VAL A 38 7.44 -1.06 29.51
CA VAL A 38 6.98 -0.77 28.16
C VAL A 38 5.46 -0.63 28.16
N LYS A 39 4.96 0.54 27.75
CA LYS A 39 3.52 0.82 27.64
C LYS A 39 2.93 0.38 26.31
N LYS A 40 3.65 0.57 25.19
CA LYS A 40 3.19 0.26 23.84
C LYS A 40 4.33 -0.18 22.95
N THR A 41 4.11 -1.24 22.18
CA THR A 41 4.94 -1.62 21.04
C THR A 41 4.09 -1.57 19.77
N ALA A 42 4.73 -1.44 18.60
CA ALA A 42 4.00 -1.55 17.34
C ALA A 42 3.25 -2.89 17.28
N PRO A 43 1.98 -2.89 16.86
CA PRO A 43 1.23 -4.13 16.67
C PRO A 43 1.97 -5.01 15.65
N LYS A 44 2.11 -6.30 15.95
CA LYS A 44 2.65 -7.26 14.99
C LYS A 44 1.54 -7.63 14.02
N LEU A 45 1.82 -7.54 12.73
CA LEU A 45 0.91 -8.02 11.70
C LEU A 45 0.66 -9.52 11.92
N ARG A 46 -0.58 -9.88 12.21
CA ARG A 46 -1.01 -11.27 12.29
C ARG A 46 -1.68 -11.61 10.96
N MET A 47 -1.40 -12.81 10.45
CA MET A 47 -1.99 -13.32 9.22
C MET A 47 -2.88 -14.51 9.58
N ASN A 48 -4.17 -14.39 9.32
CA ASN A 48 -5.12 -15.49 9.46
C ASN A 48 -5.46 -16.03 8.07
N LYS A 49 -4.90 -17.18 7.70
CA LYS A 49 -5.06 -17.77 6.36
C LYS A 49 -6.47 -18.32 6.06
N GLN A 50 -7.37 -18.33 7.03
CA GLN A 50 -8.73 -18.87 6.88
C GLN A 50 -9.81 -17.78 6.74
N LYS A 51 -9.43 -16.54 6.50
CA LYS A 51 -10.36 -15.41 6.48
C LYS A 51 -10.77 -15.09 5.05
N ASP A 52 -12.06 -15.27 4.76
CA ASP A 52 -12.64 -15.03 3.43
C ASP A 52 -13.31 -13.65 3.30
N CYS A 53 -13.50 -12.92 4.40
CA CYS A 53 -14.13 -11.60 4.40
C CYS A 53 -13.31 -10.59 5.20
N CYS A 54 -13.46 -9.31 4.83
CA CYS A 54 -12.90 -8.20 5.59
C CYS A 54 -13.79 -7.90 6.80
N ASP A 55 -13.17 -7.77 7.96
CA ASP A 55 -13.82 -7.36 9.20
C ASP A 55 -13.10 -6.14 9.81
N LEU A 56 -13.52 -5.77 11.03
CA LEU A 56 -12.94 -4.67 11.76
C LEU A 56 -11.45 -4.86 12.05
N ASP A 57 -11.04 -6.08 12.39
CA ASP A 57 -9.63 -6.40 12.67
C ASP A 57 -8.79 -6.27 11.40
N THR A 58 -9.30 -6.74 10.26
CA THR A 58 -8.68 -6.56 8.94
C THR A 58 -8.50 -5.08 8.63
N LEU A 59 -9.55 -4.25 8.79
CA LEU A 59 -9.47 -2.82 8.56
C LEU A 59 -8.43 -2.15 9.46
N GLN A 60 -8.43 -2.46 10.75
CA GLN A 60 -7.45 -1.90 11.70
C GLN A 60 -6.02 -2.32 11.36
N ALA A 61 -5.81 -3.59 10.99
CA ALA A 61 -4.51 -4.09 10.57
C ALA A 61 -4.02 -3.39 9.29
N VAL A 62 -4.88 -3.25 8.29
CA VAL A 62 -4.56 -2.58 7.01
C VAL A 62 -4.24 -1.10 7.23
N ILE A 63 -5.01 -0.37 8.03
CA ILE A 63 -4.74 1.04 8.34
C ILE A 63 -3.44 1.19 9.15
N SER A 64 -3.23 0.34 10.15
CA SER A 64 -2.04 0.37 11.00
C SER A 64 -0.75 0.08 10.21
N HIS A 65 -0.85 -0.80 9.21
CA HIS A 65 0.26 -1.21 8.35
C HIS A 65 0.19 -0.61 6.94
N ARG A 66 -0.54 0.50 6.73
CA ARG A 66 -0.81 1.09 5.41
C ARG A 66 0.44 1.31 4.55
N TYR A 67 1.57 1.69 5.14
CA TYR A 67 2.82 1.89 4.40
C TYR A 67 3.40 0.58 3.86
N GLU A 68 3.29 -0.50 4.63
CA GLU A 68 3.74 -1.83 4.20
C GLU A 68 2.80 -2.39 3.12
N VAL A 69 1.51 -2.20 3.29
CA VAL A 69 0.47 -2.58 2.31
C VAL A 69 0.71 -1.84 1.00
N LEU A 70 0.93 -0.51 1.04
CA LEU A 70 1.26 0.28 -0.14
C LEU A 70 2.57 -0.13 -0.80
N ALA A 71 3.60 -0.44 -0.02
CA ALA A 71 4.88 -0.88 -0.57
C ALA A 71 4.73 -2.22 -1.32
N LYS A 72 3.94 -3.15 -0.79
CA LYS A 72 3.62 -4.40 -1.48
C LYS A 72 2.84 -4.14 -2.78
N TYR A 73 1.82 -3.27 -2.71
CA TYR A 73 1.04 -2.89 -3.89
C TYR A 73 1.90 -2.24 -4.96
N THR A 74 2.74 -1.28 -4.58
CA THR A 74 3.64 -0.58 -5.51
C THR A 74 4.62 -1.54 -6.19
N LYS A 75 5.09 -2.56 -5.48
CA LYS A 75 5.92 -3.62 -6.08
C LYS A 75 5.15 -4.40 -7.15
N SER A 76 3.90 -4.74 -6.90
CA SER A 76 3.03 -5.39 -7.87
C SER A 76 2.74 -4.50 -9.08
N LEU A 77 2.47 -3.22 -8.85
CA LEU A 77 2.29 -2.22 -9.92
C LEU A 77 3.55 -2.06 -10.78
N GLN A 78 4.73 -2.11 -10.17
CA GLN A 78 6.00 -2.07 -10.90
C GLN A 78 6.19 -3.31 -11.79
N GLN A 79 5.76 -4.46 -11.35
CA GLN A 79 5.79 -5.69 -12.17
C GLN A 79 4.85 -5.58 -13.37
N ALA A 80 3.62 -5.09 -13.17
CA ALA A 80 2.67 -4.84 -14.25
C ALA A 80 3.22 -3.80 -15.25
N PHE A 81 3.76 -2.68 -14.76
CA PHE A 81 4.41 -1.67 -15.60
C PHE A 81 5.52 -2.26 -16.47
N THR A 82 6.36 -3.14 -15.91
CA THR A 82 7.45 -3.77 -16.66
C THR A 82 6.92 -4.71 -17.73
N LYS A 83 5.82 -5.43 -17.45
CA LYS A 83 5.17 -6.36 -18.38
C LYS A 83 4.53 -5.63 -19.57
N GLU A 84 3.86 -4.51 -19.33
CA GLU A 84 3.15 -3.76 -20.36
C GLU A 84 4.05 -2.76 -21.12
N MET A 85 5.28 -2.59 -20.70
CA MET A 85 6.18 -1.56 -21.21
C MET A 85 6.38 -1.60 -22.73
N ASP A 86 6.42 -2.80 -23.32
CA ASP A 86 6.60 -2.94 -24.76
C ASP A 86 5.39 -2.43 -25.55
N GLY A 87 4.18 -2.61 -25.03
CA GLY A 87 2.95 -2.06 -25.60
C GLY A 87 2.84 -0.54 -25.47
N LEU A 88 3.43 0.04 -24.42
CA LEU A 88 3.37 1.47 -24.14
C LEU A 88 4.35 2.33 -24.95
N LYS A 89 5.27 1.73 -25.72
CA LYS A 89 6.29 2.47 -26.51
C LYS A 89 5.68 3.49 -27.47
N GLY A 90 4.56 3.11 -28.11
CA GLY A 90 3.85 4.00 -29.03
C GLY A 90 3.29 5.24 -28.32
N ALA A 91 2.56 5.04 -27.22
CA ALA A 91 2.00 6.14 -26.44
C ALA A 91 3.08 7.02 -25.81
N ILE A 92 4.17 6.42 -25.34
CA ILE A 92 5.32 7.16 -24.79
C ILE A 92 5.93 8.09 -25.87
N ALA A 93 6.10 7.60 -27.10
CA ALA A 93 6.63 8.39 -28.19
C ALA A 93 5.66 9.51 -28.62
N GLU A 94 4.35 9.22 -28.66
CA GLU A 94 3.29 10.18 -29.03
C GLU A 94 3.24 11.39 -28.07
N TYR A 95 3.37 11.13 -26.75
CA TYR A 95 3.27 12.18 -25.74
C TYR A 95 4.63 12.78 -25.33
N ASP A 96 5.73 12.38 -25.98
CA ASP A 96 7.09 12.81 -25.68
C ASP A 96 7.44 12.68 -24.19
N ILE A 97 7.22 11.48 -23.66
CA ILE A 97 7.47 11.15 -22.26
C ILE A 97 8.62 10.14 -22.20
N ASP A 98 9.60 10.40 -21.35
CA ASP A 98 10.64 9.41 -21.08
C ASP A 98 10.11 8.26 -20.19
N LYS A 99 10.58 7.03 -20.46
CA LYS A 99 10.22 5.83 -19.71
C LYS A 99 10.44 5.97 -18.20
N SER A 100 11.54 6.59 -17.79
CA SER A 100 11.87 6.79 -16.38
C SER A 100 10.92 7.77 -15.72
N THR A 101 10.51 8.79 -16.44
CA THR A 101 9.52 9.79 -16.02
C THR A 101 8.14 9.16 -15.87
N LEU A 102 7.69 8.38 -16.85
CA LEU A 102 6.41 7.66 -16.75
C LEU A 102 6.41 6.70 -15.58
N LYS A 103 7.48 5.91 -15.39
CA LYS A 103 7.62 5.03 -14.24
C LYS A 103 7.52 5.79 -12.93
N ARG A 104 8.21 6.94 -12.81
CA ARG A 104 8.15 7.80 -11.63
C ARG A 104 6.72 8.26 -11.35
N TRP A 105 5.98 8.71 -12.36
CA TRP A 105 4.61 9.18 -12.21
C TRP A 105 3.65 8.06 -11.79
N VAL A 106 3.74 6.89 -12.41
CA VAL A 106 2.91 5.73 -12.06
C VAL A 106 3.16 5.29 -10.62
N MET A 107 4.40 5.38 -10.12
CA MET A 107 4.76 4.95 -8.76
C MET A 107 4.55 6.04 -7.71
N ALA A 108 4.50 7.31 -8.10
CA ALA A 108 4.31 8.43 -7.20
C ALA A 108 2.89 8.46 -6.59
N ASP A 109 2.75 9.14 -5.46
CA ASP A 109 1.44 9.52 -4.94
C ASP A 109 0.83 10.57 -5.87
N SER A 110 -0.41 10.34 -6.32
CA SER A 110 -1.09 11.26 -7.25
C SER A 110 -1.17 12.70 -6.76
N ARG A 111 -1.15 12.89 -5.44
CA ARG A 111 -1.18 14.24 -4.82
C ARG A 111 0.12 15.01 -4.98
N THR A 112 1.22 14.32 -5.20
CA THR A 112 2.55 14.93 -5.38
C THR A 112 2.82 15.34 -6.84
N LEU A 113 2.01 14.82 -7.77
CA LEU A 113 2.12 15.13 -9.19
C LEU A 113 1.50 16.48 -9.52
N GLN A 114 2.15 17.24 -10.40
CA GLN A 114 1.62 18.49 -10.91
C GLN A 114 0.46 18.24 -11.89
N ALA A 115 -0.38 19.26 -12.13
CA ALA A 115 -1.58 19.11 -12.96
C ALA A 115 -1.24 18.60 -14.39
N HIS A 116 -0.21 19.13 -15.02
CA HIS A 116 0.22 18.70 -16.36
C HIS A 116 0.79 17.27 -16.38
N GLU A 117 1.44 16.81 -15.28
CA GLU A 117 1.92 15.43 -15.16
C GLU A 117 0.77 14.43 -15.04
N LYS A 118 -0.27 14.80 -14.25
CA LYS A 118 -1.50 14.01 -14.13
C LYS A 118 -2.24 13.87 -15.46
N GLU A 119 -2.34 14.96 -16.21
CA GLU A 119 -3.01 14.98 -17.51
C GLU A 119 -2.29 14.05 -18.49
N LYS A 120 -0.97 14.19 -18.65
CA LYS A 120 -0.17 13.33 -19.51
C LYS A 120 -0.21 11.86 -19.07
N LEU A 121 -0.14 11.60 -17.77
CA LEU A 121 -0.26 10.25 -17.22
C LEU A 121 -1.62 9.65 -17.55
N SER A 122 -2.71 10.39 -17.38
CA SER A 122 -4.05 9.96 -17.72
C SER A 122 -4.20 9.63 -19.20
N GLN A 123 -3.64 10.44 -20.09
CA GLN A 123 -3.66 10.20 -21.55
C GLN A 123 -2.94 8.89 -21.89
N VAL A 124 -1.76 8.63 -21.32
CA VAL A 124 -1.02 7.38 -21.55
C VAL A 124 -1.77 6.17 -21.00
N LEU A 125 -2.31 6.27 -19.78
CA LEU A 125 -3.05 5.18 -19.13
C LEU A 125 -4.38 4.87 -19.84
N SER A 126 -5.01 5.85 -20.49
CA SER A 126 -6.23 5.66 -21.26
C SER A 126 -6.00 4.90 -22.58
N SER A 127 -4.75 4.64 -22.95
CA SER A 127 -4.44 3.87 -24.15
C SER A 127 -4.86 2.40 -24.00
N ALA A 128 -5.27 1.76 -25.08
CA ALA A 128 -5.71 0.36 -25.07
C ALA A 128 -4.64 -0.61 -24.55
N GLN A 129 -3.36 -0.23 -24.68
CA GLN A 129 -2.20 -1.00 -24.27
C GLN A 129 -1.89 -0.90 -22.76
N ALA A 130 -2.44 0.10 -22.06
CA ALA A 130 -2.21 0.34 -20.63
C ALA A 130 -3.34 -0.17 -19.73
N ARG A 131 -4.27 -0.97 -20.26
CA ARG A 131 -5.53 -1.30 -19.57
C ARG A 131 -5.37 -1.95 -18.20
N GLU A 132 -4.44 -2.88 -18.05
CA GLU A 132 -4.17 -3.51 -16.74
C GLU A 132 -3.52 -2.52 -15.79
N LEU A 133 -2.55 -1.75 -16.29
CA LEU A 133 -1.82 -0.74 -15.53
C LEU A 133 -2.74 0.38 -15.04
N ASP A 134 -3.63 0.88 -15.93
CA ASP A 134 -4.64 1.89 -15.59
C ASP A 134 -5.54 1.39 -14.46
N LYS A 135 -6.09 0.19 -14.59
CA LYS A 135 -6.95 -0.42 -13.57
C LYS A 135 -6.23 -0.57 -12.23
N MET A 136 -4.98 -1.03 -12.25
CA MET A 136 -4.17 -1.14 -11.03
C MET A 136 -3.87 0.24 -10.42
N TYR A 137 -3.60 1.25 -11.25
CA TYR A 137 -3.36 2.61 -10.79
C TYR A 137 -4.59 3.19 -10.09
N VAL A 138 -5.76 3.11 -10.73
CA VAL A 138 -7.04 3.57 -10.16
C VAL A 138 -7.35 2.85 -8.85
N MET A 139 -7.23 1.54 -8.80
CA MET A 139 -7.49 0.76 -7.59
C MET A 139 -6.53 1.10 -6.45
N ARG A 140 -5.27 1.50 -6.74
CA ARG A 140 -4.36 2.01 -5.71
C ARG A 140 -4.88 3.31 -5.10
N GLU A 141 -5.31 4.25 -5.94
CA GLU A 141 -5.81 5.54 -5.47
C GLU A 141 -7.08 5.38 -4.61
N GLU A 142 -7.97 4.45 -5.00
CA GLU A 142 -9.14 4.10 -4.20
C GLU A 142 -8.77 3.52 -2.84
N LEU A 143 -7.79 2.59 -2.79
CA LEU A 143 -7.31 2.00 -1.54
C LEU A 143 -6.71 3.07 -0.60
N ILE A 144 -5.94 4.00 -1.15
CA ILE A 144 -5.42 5.17 -0.40
C ILE A 144 -6.58 6.03 0.10
N GLY A 145 -7.61 6.22 -0.71
CA GLY A 145 -8.80 7.00 -0.37
C GLY A 145 -9.56 6.43 0.83
N ILE A 146 -9.66 5.11 0.97
CA ILE A 146 -10.29 4.45 2.13
C ILE A 146 -9.60 4.88 3.44
N TRP A 147 -8.26 4.95 3.45
CA TRP A 147 -7.50 5.31 4.67
C TRP A 147 -7.56 6.79 5.04
N GLN A 148 -7.97 7.64 4.12
CA GLN A 148 -7.98 9.10 4.31
C GLN A 148 -9.34 9.63 4.73
N ARG A 149 -10.38 8.82 4.67
CA ARG A 149 -11.74 9.23 5.04
C ARG A 149 -11.90 9.28 6.56
N SER A 150 -11.57 10.41 7.14
CA SER A 150 -11.70 10.65 8.59
C SER A 150 -13.13 10.81 9.07
N THR A 151 -14.09 11.03 8.16
CA THR A 151 -15.51 11.28 8.48
C THR A 151 -16.43 10.08 8.28
N ALA A 152 -15.93 8.98 7.66
CA ALA A 152 -16.71 7.78 7.43
C ALA A 152 -16.81 6.92 8.71
N SER A 153 -17.92 6.23 8.90
CA SER A 153 -18.05 5.28 9.99
C SER A 153 -17.15 4.06 9.76
N THR A 154 -16.79 3.38 10.84
CA THR A 154 -15.94 2.19 10.76
C THR A 154 -16.59 1.08 9.91
N GLU A 155 -17.90 0.90 10.07
CA GLU A 155 -18.68 -0.07 9.29
C GLU A 155 -18.67 0.24 7.79
N GLU A 156 -18.75 1.52 7.46
CA GLU A 156 -18.68 1.98 6.07
C GLU A 156 -17.27 1.71 5.47
N LEU A 157 -16.21 1.95 6.23
CA LEU A 157 -14.84 1.67 5.79
C LEU A 157 -14.59 0.16 5.58
N VAL A 158 -15.12 -0.69 6.46
CA VAL A 158 -15.06 -2.16 6.28
C VAL A 158 -15.77 -2.57 5.01
N LYS A 159 -16.98 -2.04 4.77
CA LYS A 159 -17.75 -2.33 3.55
C LYS A 159 -17.02 -1.85 2.28
N GLN A 160 -16.40 -0.67 2.32
CA GLN A 160 -15.61 -0.16 1.20
C GLN A 160 -14.37 -1.01 0.92
N LEU A 161 -13.69 -1.48 1.97
CA LEU A 161 -12.54 -2.39 1.83
C LEU A 161 -12.97 -3.74 1.24
N GLU A 162 -14.09 -4.28 1.71
CA GLU A 162 -14.64 -5.53 1.18
C GLU A 162 -15.06 -5.39 -0.29
N ASP A 163 -15.73 -4.30 -0.66
CA ASP A 163 -16.09 -3.99 -2.04
C ASP A 163 -14.84 -3.83 -2.93
N TRP A 164 -13.82 -3.15 -2.43
CA TRP A 164 -12.54 -3.03 -3.11
C TRP A 164 -11.91 -4.41 -3.38
N CYS A 165 -11.90 -5.29 -2.38
CA CYS A 165 -11.39 -6.65 -2.51
C CYS A 165 -12.16 -7.46 -3.55
N LYS A 166 -13.51 -7.40 -3.57
CA LYS A 166 -14.33 -8.07 -4.58
C LYS A 166 -14.01 -7.59 -5.99
N ARG A 167 -13.95 -6.27 -6.20
CA ARG A 167 -13.60 -5.70 -7.51
C ARG A 167 -12.18 -6.06 -7.96
N ALA A 168 -11.24 -6.19 -7.01
CA ALA A 168 -9.90 -6.68 -7.29
C ALA A 168 -9.91 -8.13 -7.80
N GLU A 169 -10.70 -8.99 -7.16
CA GLU A 169 -10.84 -10.41 -7.53
C GLU A 169 -11.55 -10.59 -8.88
N GLU A 170 -12.58 -9.79 -9.15
CA GLU A 170 -13.35 -9.78 -10.39
C GLU A 170 -12.62 -9.07 -11.54
N SER A 171 -11.51 -8.42 -11.28
CA SER A 171 -10.79 -7.60 -12.27
C SER A 171 -10.23 -8.39 -13.44
N GLY A 172 -10.02 -9.70 -13.29
CA GLY A 172 -9.30 -10.54 -14.24
C GLY A 172 -7.77 -10.40 -14.16
N ILE A 173 -7.25 -9.53 -13.28
CA ILE A 173 -5.82 -9.29 -13.10
C ILE A 173 -5.33 -10.14 -11.93
N GLU A 174 -4.52 -11.17 -12.22
CA GLU A 174 -4.04 -12.14 -11.22
C GLU A 174 -3.31 -11.48 -10.05
N VAL A 175 -2.57 -10.42 -10.33
CA VAL A 175 -1.82 -9.68 -9.31
C VAL A 175 -2.77 -8.99 -8.33
N LEU A 176 -3.87 -8.40 -8.79
CA LEU A 176 -4.89 -7.78 -7.95
C LEU A 176 -5.62 -8.82 -7.10
N ARG A 177 -5.94 -9.97 -7.70
CA ARG A 177 -6.59 -11.09 -7.01
C ARG A 177 -5.72 -11.61 -5.86
N THR A 178 -4.45 -11.88 -6.13
CA THR A 178 -3.49 -12.35 -5.13
C THR A 178 -3.30 -11.32 -4.01
N PHE A 179 -3.23 -10.04 -4.37
CA PHE A 179 -3.09 -8.97 -3.39
C PHE A 179 -4.33 -8.84 -2.50
N SER A 180 -5.53 -8.88 -3.06
CA SER A 180 -6.81 -8.85 -2.34
C SER A 180 -6.91 -10.00 -1.34
N GLN A 181 -6.62 -11.22 -1.76
CA GLN A 181 -6.60 -12.40 -0.88
C GLN A 181 -5.61 -12.21 0.29
N SER A 182 -4.43 -11.67 0.01
CA SER A 182 -3.45 -11.38 1.07
C SER A 182 -3.95 -10.29 2.04
N LEU A 183 -4.73 -9.33 1.56
CA LEU A 183 -5.34 -8.26 2.36
C LEU A 183 -6.40 -8.80 3.34
N ARG A 184 -7.26 -9.70 2.90
CA ARG A 184 -8.26 -10.35 3.76
C ARG A 184 -7.63 -11.15 4.89
N CYS A 185 -6.41 -11.68 4.68
CA CYS A 185 -5.69 -12.43 5.70
C CYS A 185 -5.13 -11.56 6.84
N TYR A 186 -5.17 -10.24 6.73
CA TYR A 186 -4.69 -9.36 7.81
C TYR A 186 -5.67 -9.39 9.00
N ALA A 187 -5.11 -9.57 10.21
CA ALA A 187 -5.84 -9.64 11.46
C ALA A 187 -5.05 -9.01 12.62
#